data_b3ceb0a15cfdb027eef447a67ad1f758
#
_entry.id   b3ceb0a15cfdb027eef447a67ad1f758
#
_cell.length_a   1.000
_cell.length_b   1.000
_cell.length_c   1.000
_cell.angle_alpha   90.00
_cell.angle_beta   90.00
_cell.angle_gamma   90.00
#
_symmetry.space_group_name_H-M   'P 1'
#
loop_
_entity.id
_entity.type
_entity.pdbx_description
1 polymer ?
#
loop_
_entity_poly.entity_id
_entity_poly.type
_entity_poly.pdbx_seq_one_letter_code
_entity_poly.pdbx_strand_id
1 'polypeptide(L)'
;MILMAYLSYRFTPKEVKVKNKFTLYPIIEVAVLFAGIFATMIPALLILKARGAEFGIEQPWQFFWLTGSLSSFLDNAPTYLSFFSLAQGLGIGGGIAGVPEDILLAISAGAVFMGASSYIGNGPNFMVKSICEEAGVEMPSFFGYMVYSSLILVPVFILITIIFLL
;
A
#
# COMPACT_ATOMS: atom_id res chain seq x y z
N MET A 1 -20.85 -0.43 6.24
CA MET A 1 -19.97 -1.62 6.31
C MET A 1 -20.15 -2.37 7.64
N ILE A 2 -19.97 -1.76 8.81
CA ILE A 2 -20.06 -2.43 10.15
C ILE A 2 -21.39 -3.16 10.35
N LEU A 3 -22.54 -2.53 10.03
CA LEU A 3 -23.85 -3.15 10.12
C LEU A 3 -23.93 -4.43 9.26
N MET A 4 -23.46 -4.38 8.02
CA MET A 4 -23.49 -5.52 7.11
C MET A 4 -22.57 -6.66 7.59
N ALA A 5 -21.40 -6.33 8.12
CA ALA A 5 -20.51 -7.31 8.75
C ALA A 5 -21.18 -7.99 9.96
N TYR A 6 -21.86 -7.21 10.82
CA TYR A 6 -22.61 -7.73 11.95
C TYR A 6 -23.77 -8.64 11.50
N LEU A 7 -24.56 -8.20 10.52
CA LEU A 7 -25.67 -9.00 9.96
C LEU A 7 -25.14 -10.29 9.34
N SER A 8 -24.09 -10.23 8.55
CA SER A 8 -23.43 -11.41 7.98
C SER A 8 -22.98 -12.37 9.09
N TYR A 9 -22.28 -11.86 10.08
CA TYR A 9 -21.84 -12.70 11.22
C TYR A 9 -23.02 -13.32 11.97
N ARG A 10 -24.12 -12.57 12.16
CA ARG A 10 -25.29 -13.02 12.93
C ARG A 10 -26.16 -14.03 12.17
N PHE A 11 -26.33 -13.87 10.86
CA PHE A 11 -27.24 -14.67 10.05
C PHE A 11 -26.58 -15.81 9.27
N THR A 12 -25.25 -15.83 9.15
CA THR A 12 -24.56 -16.96 8.49
C THR A 12 -24.75 -18.25 9.28
N PRO A 13 -25.23 -19.34 8.65
CA PRO A 13 -25.41 -20.63 9.29
C PRO A 13 -24.10 -21.16 9.90
N LYS A 14 -24.22 -21.84 11.06
CA LYS A 14 -23.06 -22.41 11.76
C LYS A 14 -22.27 -23.39 10.89
N GLU A 15 -22.95 -24.17 10.06
CA GLU A 15 -22.32 -25.13 9.12
C GLU A 15 -21.35 -24.44 8.15
N VAL A 16 -21.73 -23.27 7.61
CA VAL A 16 -20.86 -22.49 6.71
C VAL A 16 -19.64 -21.97 7.46
N LYS A 17 -19.82 -21.48 8.69
CA LYS A 17 -18.72 -21.00 9.52
C LYS A 17 -17.72 -22.13 9.84
N VAL A 18 -18.21 -23.32 10.15
CA VAL A 18 -17.38 -24.49 10.46
C VAL A 18 -16.64 -24.96 9.21
N LYS A 19 -17.33 -25.08 8.07
CA LYS A 19 -16.70 -25.49 6.79
C LYS A 19 -15.60 -24.52 6.35
N ASN A 20 -15.81 -23.21 6.56
CA ASN A 20 -14.84 -22.18 6.21
C ASN A 20 -13.80 -21.93 7.33
N LYS A 21 -13.81 -22.72 8.41
CA LYS A 21 -12.94 -22.53 9.58
C LYS A 21 -12.92 -21.05 10.06
N PHE A 22 -14.10 -20.39 9.98
CA PHE A 22 -14.21 -18.95 10.24
C PHE A 22 -13.84 -18.63 11.69
N THR A 23 -12.86 -17.76 11.87
CA THR A 23 -12.47 -17.18 13.16
C THR A 23 -12.32 -15.67 13.03
N LEU A 24 -12.53 -14.93 14.12
CA LEU A 24 -12.26 -13.49 14.18
C LEU A 24 -10.78 -13.17 14.46
N TYR A 25 -10.00 -14.18 14.79
CA TYR A 25 -8.61 -14.01 15.20
C TYR A 25 -7.76 -13.24 14.19
N PRO A 26 -7.78 -13.57 12.87
CA PRO A 26 -7.00 -12.83 11.87
C PRO A 26 -7.41 -11.35 11.77
N ILE A 27 -8.70 -11.05 11.95
CA ILE A 27 -9.20 -9.67 11.90
C ILE A 27 -8.70 -8.87 13.09
N ILE A 28 -8.71 -9.47 14.28
CA ILE A 28 -8.24 -8.84 15.52
C ILE A 28 -6.72 -8.63 15.43
N GLU A 29 -5.98 -9.62 14.96
CA GLU A 29 -4.52 -9.55 14.79
C GLU A 29 -4.13 -8.40 13.86
N VAL A 30 -4.77 -8.29 12.70
CA VAL A 30 -4.55 -7.21 11.75
C VAL A 30 -4.95 -5.85 12.35
N ALA A 31 -6.07 -5.77 13.07
CA ALA A 31 -6.50 -4.53 13.70
C ALA A 31 -5.51 -4.04 14.76
N VAL A 32 -4.98 -4.93 15.59
CA VAL A 32 -3.95 -4.59 16.59
C VAL A 32 -2.65 -4.17 15.92
N LEU A 33 -2.23 -4.88 14.85
CA LEU A 33 -1.05 -4.55 14.07
C LEU A 33 -1.16 -3.12 13.48
N PHE A 34 -2.26 -2.82 12.80
CA PHE A 34 -2.46 -1.48 12.23
C PHE A 34 -2.56 -0.39 13.29
N ALA A 35 -3.24 -0.65 14.42
CA ALA A 35 -3.27 0.30 15.52
C ALA A 35 -1.87 0.61 16.05
N GLY A 36 -1.01 -0.40 16.17
CA GLY A 36 0.40 -0.24 16.55
C GLY A 36 1.19 0.57 15.52
N ILE A 37 1.06 0.22 14.23
CA ILE A 37 1.74 0.93 13.14
C ILE A 37 1.33 2.41 13.13
N PHE A 38 0.05 2.72 13.10
CA PHE A 38 -0.41 4.11 13.05
C PHE A 38 -0.02 4.91 14.28
N ALA A 39 -0.04 4.31 15.47
CA ALA A 39 0.40 4.98 16.69
C ALA A 39 1.90 5.31 16.65
N THR A 40 2.73 4.37 16.19
CA THR A 40 4.18 4.57 16.10
C THR A 40 4.61 5.49 14.95
N MET A 41 3.79 5.62 13.92
CA MET A 41 4.04 6.54 12.80
C MET A 41 3.85 8.02 13.15
N ILE A 42 3.07 8.36 14.17
CA ILE A 42 2.76 9.76 14.49
C ILE A 42 4.00 10.66 14.56
N PRO A 43 5.06 10.33 15.32
CA PRO A 43 6.26 11.18 15.36
C PRO A 43 6.95 11.30 14.00
N ALA A 44 7.02 10.21 13.24
CA ALA A 44 7.63 10.21 11.90
C ALA A 44 6.87 11.12 10.93
N LEU A 45 5.53 11.05 10.92
CA LEU A 45 4.69 11.90 10.08
C LEU A 45 4.84 13.38 10.44
N LEU A 46 4.96 13.72 11.74
CA LEU A 46 5.19 15.10 12.20
C LEU A 46 6.55 15.62 11.74
N ILE A 47 7.60 14.80 11.81
CA ILE A 47 8.94 15.16 11.33
C ILE A 47 8.93 15.37 9.81
N LEU A 48 8.34 14.44 9.05
CA LEU A 48 8.21 14.55 7.59
C LEU A 48 7.45 15.83 7.20
N LYS A 49 6.37 16.14 7.88
CA LYS A 49 5.60 17.35 7.65
C LYS A 49 6.38 18.63 8.03
N ALA A 50 7.16 18.60 9.10
CA ALA A 50 7.93 19.77 9.55
C ALA A 50 9.17 20.04 8.69
N ARG A 51 9.76 18.99 8.12
CA ARG A 51 11.06 19.04 7.42
C ARG A 51 10.98 18.56 5.97
N GLY A 52 9.78 18.43 5.40
CA GLY A 52 9.55 17.91 4.04
C GLY A 52 10.38 18.63 2.97
N ALA A 53 10.45 19.95 3.05
CA ALA A 53 11.21 20.75 2.10
C ALA A 53 12.74 20.48 2.10
N GLU A 54 13.28 19.92 3.18
CA GLU A 54 14.72 19.62 3.28
C GLU A 54 15.13 18.39 2.45
N PHE A 55 14.17 17.55 2.05
CA PHE A 55 14.44 16.34 1.25
C PHE A 55 14.68 16.62 -0.23
N GLY A 56 14.34 17.83 -0.72
CA GLY A 56 14.53 18.21 -2.12
C GLY A 56 13.68 17.39 -3.11
N ILE A 57 12.56 16.83 -2.66
CA ILE A 57 11.63 16.07 -3.48
C ILE A 57 10.46 17.00 -3.81
N GLU A 58 10.39 17.48 -5.06
CA GLU A 58 9.41 18.50 -5.45
C GLU A 58 8.59 18.09 -6.66
N GLN A 59 9.10 17.16 -7.47
CA GLN A 59 8.48 16.77 -8.73
C GLN A 59 7.59 15.53 -8.58
N PRO A 60 6.44 15.45 -9.31
CA PRO A 60 5.52 14.31 -9.24
C PRO A 60 6.20 12.97 -9.51
N TRP A 61 7.07 12.88 -10.52
CA TRP A 61 7.78 11.64 -10.84
C TRP A 61 8.69 11.15 -9.68
N GLN A 62 9.29 12.06 -8.91
CA GLN A 62 10.09 11.70 -7.73
C GLN A 62 9.21 11.06 -6.66
N PHE A 63 8.04 11.66 -6.38
CA PHE A 63 7.06 11.09 -5.47
C PHE A 63 6.58 9.73 -5.92
N PHE A 64 6.29 9.53 -7.21
CA PHE A 64 5.85 8.26 -7.76
C PHE A 64 6.88 7.14 -7.51
N TRP A 65 8.14 7.37 -7.90
CA TRP A 65 9.18 6.35 -7.78
C TRP A 65 9.60 6.09 -6.34
N LEU A 66 9.72 7.11 -5.51
CA LEU A 66 10.11 6.93 -4.11
C LEU A 66 8.99 6.27 -3.29
N THR A 67 7.75 6.73 -3.43
CA THR A 67 6.59 6.12 -2.80
C THR A 67 6.44 4.67 -3.25
N GLY A 68 6.51 4.43 -4.56
CA GLY A 68 6.34 3.11 -5.12
C GLY A 68 7.44 2.12 -4.71
N SER A 69 8.70 2.55 -4.73
CA SER A 69 9.82 1.72 -4.28
C SER A 69 9.63 1.28 -2.83
N LEU A 70 9.21 2.20 -1.95
CA LEU A 70 8.95 1.87 -0.56
C LEU A 70 7.72 0.98 -0.41
N SER A 71 6.65 1.23 -1.18
CA SER A 71 5.43 0.43 -1.18
C SER A 71 5.63 -1.00 -1.71
N SER A 72 6.68 -1.25 -2.48
CA SER A 72 7.03 -2.60 -2.90
C SER A 72 7.44 -3.51 -1.72
N PHE A 73 7.84 -2.93 -0.59
CA PHE A 73 8.29 -3.65 0.62
C PHE A 73 7.41 -3.39 1.84
N LEU A 74 6.67 -2.30 1.86
CA LEU A 74 5.76 -1.93 2.94
C LEU A 74 4.33 -1.89 2.43
N ASP A 75 3.36 -1.96 3.35
CA ASP A 75 1.96 -1.80 2.98
C ASP A 75 1.67 -0.40 2.42
N ASN A 76 0.73 -0.33 1.49
CA ASN A 76 0.37 0.88 0.74
C ASN A 76 -0.07 2.03 1.66
N ALA A 77 -0.86 1.76 2.68
CA ALA A 77 -1.44 2.81 3.53
C ALA A 77 -0.40 3.57 4.37
N PRO A 78 0.52 2.91 5.11
CA PRO A 78 1.61 3.60 5.80
C PRO A 78 2.52 4.38 4.86
N THR A 79 2.84 3.79 3.70
CA THR A 79 3.69 4.41 2.69
C THR A 79 3.03 5.67 2.13
N TYR A 80 1.75 5.58 1.74
CA TYR A 80 0.98 6.74 1.27
C TYR A 80 0.99 7.88 2.29
N LEU A 81 0.67 7.59 3.55
CA LEU A 81 0.63 8.61 4.61
C LEU A 81 1.99 9.28 4.86
N SER A 82 3.07 8.53 4.74
CA SER A 82 4.43 9.07 4.90
C SER A 82 4.75 10.10 3.82
N PHE A 83 4.54 9.76 2.54
CA PHE A 83 4.79 10.67 1.44
C PHE A 83 3.77 11.80 1.33
N PHE A 84 2.53 11.57 1.73
CA PHE A 84 1.53 12.63 1.85
C PHE A 84 1.95 13.67 2.90
N SER A 85 2.43 13.23 4.07
CA SER A 85 2.94 14.13 5.11
C SER A 85 4.19 14.88 4.67
N LEU A 86 5.08 14.22 3.91
CA LEU A 86 6.24 14.85 3.30
C LEU A 86 5.80 15.95 2.32
N ALA A 87 4.85 15.65 1.44
CA ALA A 87 4.32 16.61 0.47
C ALA A 87 3.63 17.81 1.15
N GLN A 88 2.92 17.59 2.26
CA GLN A 88 2.39 18.68 3.09
C GLN A 88 3.50 19.57 3.65
N GLY A 89 4.65 19.00 3.96
CA GLY A 89 5.83 19.71 4.46
C GLY A 89 6.53 20.61 3.43
N LEU A 90 6.24 20.43 2.13
CA LEU A 90 6.73 21.33 1.08
C LEU A 90 6.12 22.74 1.18
N GLY A 91 4.92 22.87 1.77
CA GLY A 91 4.26 24.17 1.94
C GLY A 91 3.84 24.85 0.63
N ILE A 92 3.77 24.12 -0.48
CA ILE A 92 3.41 24.68 -1.81
C ILE A 92 1.99 25.24 -1.78
N GLY A 93 1.11 24.64 -0.97
CA GLY A 93 -0.29 25.05 -0.87
C GLY A 93 -1.15 24.60 -2.07
N GLY A 94 -2.46 24.87 -2.00
CA GLY A 94 -3.40 24.47 -3.06
C GLY A 94 -3.85 23.01 -2.95
N GLY A 95 -4.51 22.51 -3.97
CA GLY A 95 -4.95 21.11 -4.09
C GLY A 95 -5.78 20.59 -2.91
N ILE A 96 -5.60 19.31 -2.58
CA ILE A 96 -6.31 18.62 -1.51
C ILE A 96 -5.46 18.60 -0.25
N ALA A 97 -5.96 19.17 0.83
CA ALA A 97 -5.28 19.25 2.14
C ALA A 97 -3.86 19.88 2.08
N GLY A 98 -3.67 20.83 1.17
CA GLY A 98 -2.40 21.54 0.99
C GLY A 98 -1.36 20.82 0.11
N VAL A 99 -1.76 19.76 -0.58
CA VAL A 99 -0.92 19.02 -1.54
C VAL A 99 -1.46 19.22 -2.95
N PRO A 100 -0.63 19.61 -3.92
CA PRO A 100 -1.01 19.71 -5.33
C PRO A 100 -1.57 18.37 -5.86
N GLU A 101 -2.52 18.44 -6.79
CA GLU A 101 -3.24 17.24 -7.28
C GLU A 101 -2.32 16.30 -8.05
N ASP A 102 -1.38 16.80 -8.81
CA ASP A 102 -0.36 16.04 -9.55
C ASP A 102 0.58 15.25 -8.61
N ILE A 103 1.03 15.87 -7.52
CA ILE A 103 1.82 15.20 -6.49
C ILE A 103 0.97 14.14 -5.77
N LEU A 104 -0.28 14.47 -5.45
CA LEU A 104 -1.19 13.53 -4.81
C LEU A 104 -1.49 12.30 -5.70
N LEU A 105 -1.69 12.55 -7.00
CA LEU A 105 -1.83 11.49 -7.99
C LEU A 105 -0.59 10.60 -8.05
N ALA A 106 0.60 11.21 -8.07
CA ALA A 106 1.87 10.49 -8.12
C ALA A 106 2.09 9.61 -6.88
N ILE A 107 1.81 10.13 -5.67
CA ILE A 107 1.89 9.37 -4.42
C ILE A 107 0.89 8.20 -4.45
N SER A 108 -0.36 8.47 -4.85
CA SER A 108 -1.41 7.44 -4.89
C SER A 108 -1.09 6.34 -5.89
N ALA A 109 -0.68 6.71 -7.10
CA ALA A 109 -0.31 5.75 -8.14
C ALA A 109 0.93 4.95 -7.75
N GLY A 110 1.97 5.60 -7.21
CA GLY A 110 3.17 4.93 -6.74
C GLY A 110 2.87 3.92 -5.64
N ALA A 111 2.12 4.33 -4.62
CA ALA A 111 1.76 3.46 -3.50
C ALA A 111 0.99 2.22 -3.95
N VAL A 112 0.03 2.36 -4.88
CA VAL A 112 -0.82 1.26 -5.30
C VAL A 112 -0.16 0.38 -6.37
N PHE A 113 0.40 0.98 -7.42
CA PHE A 113 0.88 0.22 -8.57
C PHE A 113 2.15 -0.58 -8.24
N MET A 114 3.12 0.05 -7.56
CA MET A 114 4.36 -0.65 -7.23
C MET A 114 4.22 -1.62 -6.06
N GLY A 115 3.16 -1.56 -5.27
CA GLY A 115 2.81 -2.59 -4.30
C GLY A 115 2.61 -3.98 -4.94
N ALA A 116 2.30 -4.03 -6.23
CA ALA A 116 2.22 -5.29 -6.99
C ALA A 116 3.58 -5.92 -7.30
N SER A 117 4.69 -5.21 -7.09
CA SER A 117 6.03 -5.67 -7.46
C SER A 117 6.58 -6.77 -6.58
N SER A 118 6.02 -7.00 -5.39
CA SER A 118 6.41 -8.08 -4.49
C SER A 118 5.19 -8.78 -3.88
N TYR A 119 5.42 -9.92 -3.19
CA TYR A 119 4.35 -10.60 -2.47
C TYR A 119 3.89 -9.84 -1.21
N ILE A 120 4.75 -9.03 -0.62
CA ILE A 120 4.46 -8.31 0.64
C ILE A 120 4.02 -6.86 0.43
N GLY A 121 4.24 -6.30 -0.77
CA GLY A 121 3.87 -4.93 -1.10
C GLY A 121 2.35 -4.70 -1.09
N ASN A 122 1.55 -5.78 -1.16
CA ASN A 122 0.13 -5.70 -0.91
C ASN A 122 -0.43 -7.06 -0.44
N GLY A 123 -1.39 -7.04 0.49
CA GLY A 123 -1.96 -8.24 1.09
C GLY A 123 -2.57 -9.24 0.09
N PRO A 124 -3.33 -8.83 -0.94
CA PRO A 124 -3.85 -9.73 -1.96
C PRO A 124 -2.80 -10.58 -2.67
N ASN A 125 -1.63 -10.06 -2.98
CA ASN A 125 -0.58 -10.83 -3.65
C ASN A 125 -0.09 -12.01 -2.81
N PHE A 126 0.12 -11.78 -1.52
CA PHE A 126 0.52 -12.84 -0.58
C PHE A 126 -0.58 -13.90 -0.42
N MET A 127 -1.84 -13.45 -0.35
CA MET A 127 -2.99 -14.36 -0.23
C MET A 127 -3.12 -15.25 -1.46
N VAL A 128 -3.02 -14.70 -2.67
CA VAL A 128 -3.06 -15.48 -3.92
C VAL A 128 -1.94 -16.51 -3.98
N LYS A 129 -0.72 -16.12 -3.59
CA LYS A 129 0.42 -17.05 -3.48
C LYS A 129 0.07 -18.23 -2.57
N SER A 130 -0.42 -17.95 -1.36
CA SER A 130 -0.79 -19.01 -0.38
C SER A 130 -1.87 -19.94 -0.93
N ILE A 131 -2.91 -19.40 -1.58
CA ILE A 131 -3.99 -20.20 -2.20
C ILE A 131 -3.43 -21.10 -3.31
N CYS A 132 -2.55 -20.59 -4.16
CA CYS A 132 -1.92 -21.38 -5.22
C CYS A 132 -1.08 -22.53 -4.65
N GLU A 133 -0.27 -22.26 -3.63
CA GLU A 133 0.55 -23.28 -2.98
C GLU A 133 -0.30 -24.36 -2.27
N GLU A 134 -1.38 -23.96 -1.61
CA GLU A 134 -2.35 -24.92 -1.05
C GLU A 134 -3.03 -25.78 -2.12
N ALA A 135 -3.24 -25.25 -3.32
CA ALA A 135 -3.78 -25.97 -4.47
C ALA A 135 -2.72 -26.84 -5.19
N GLY A 136 -1.48 -26.89 -4.72
CA GLY A 136 -0.39 -27.68 -5.30
C GLY A 136 0.28 -27.02 -6.51
N VAL A 137 0.06 -25.71 -6.73
CA VAL A 137 0.73 -24.94 -7.78
C VAL A 137 2.02 -24.36 -7.22
N GLU A 138 3.15 -24.72 -7.81
CA GLU A 138 4.44 -24.16 -7.41
C GLU A 138 4.52 -22.67 -7.80
N MET A 139 4.69 -21.81 -6.79
CA MET A 139 4.84 -20.38 -6.98
C MET A 139 6.32 -19.98 -6.92
N PRO A 140 6.74 -18.96 -7.69
CA PRO A 140 8.10 -18.44 -7.62
C PRO A 140 8.50 -18.05 -6.21
N SER A 141 9.79 -18.18 -5.88
CA SER A 141 10.33 -17.63 -4.63
C SER A 141 10.12 -16.11 -4.56
N PHE A 142 10.25 -15.53 -3.38
CA PHE A 142 10.07 -14.08 -3.18
C PHE A 142 10.88 -13.25 -4.18
N PHE A 143 12.18 -13.50 -4.29
CA PHE A 143 13.04 -12.79 -5.24
C PHE A 143 12.76 -13.19 -6.70
N GLY A 144 12.41 -14.45 -6.96
CA GLY A 144 11.99 -14.89 -8.29
C GLY A 144 10.78 -14.12 -8.79
N TYR A 145 9.76 -13.95 -7.94
CA TYR A 145 8.59 -13.14 -8.28
C TYR A 145 8.97 -11.67 -8.56
N MET A 146 9.83 -11.08 -7.74
CA MET A 146 10.29 -9.69 -7.95
C MET A 146 11.00 -9.50 -9.28
N VAL A 147 11.78 -10.48 -9.74
CA VAL A 147 12.42 -10.43 -11.07
C VAL A 147 11.35 -10.45 -12.17
N TYR A 148 10.38 -11.37 -12.12
CA TYR A 148 9.30 -11.42 -13.10
C TYR A 148 8.46 -10.15 -13.11
N SER A 149 8.03 -9.70 -11.95
CA SER A 149 7.22 -8.48 -11.82
C SER A 149 7.98 -7.25 -12.31
N SER A 150 9.25 -7.10 -11.95
CA SER A 150 10.06 -5.96 -12.37
C SER A 150 10.27 -5.92 -13.87
N LEU A 151 10.52 -7.05 -14.52
CA LEU A 151 10.68 -7.10 -15.99
C LEU A 151 9.43 -6.63 -16.74
N ILE A 152 8.25 -6.84 -16.17
CA ILE A 152 6.98 -6.46 -16.79
C ILE A 152 6.54 -5.07 -16.34
N LEU A 153 6.59 -4.79 -15.03
CA LEU A 153 6.01 -3.59 -14.47
C LEU A 153 6.89 -2.35 -14.60
N VAL A 154 8.23 -2.49 -14.51
CA VAL A 154 9.11 -1.33 -14.60
C VAL A 154 8.99 -0.62 -15.96
N PRO A 155 8.94 -1.30 -17.12
CA PRO A 155 8.65 -0.64 -18.41
C PRO A 155 7.32 0.11 -18.42
N VAL A 156 6.27 -0.47 -17.79
CA VAL A 156 4.95 0.19 -17.66
C VAL A 156 5.05 1.43 -16.78
N PHE A 157 5.77 1.35 -15.66
CA PHE A 157 5.96 2.50 -14.76
C PHE A 157 6.76 3.63 -15.43
N ILE A 158 7.75 3.29 -16.26
CA ILE A 158 8.47 4.28 -17.08
C ILE A 158 7.52 4.96 -18.06
N LEU A 159 6.66 4.22 -18.74
CA LEU A 159 5.66 4.79 -19.64
C LEU A 159 4.69 5.72 -18.90
N ILE A 160 4.20 5.31 -17.74
CA ILE A 160 3.34 6.15 -16.88
C ILE A 160 4.07 7.44 -16.51
N THR A 161 5.33 7.34 -16.12
CA THR A 161 6.16 8.50 -15.76
C THR A 161 6.26 9.49 -16.94
N ILE A 162 6.57 9.00 -18.14
CA ILE A 162 6.75 9.85 -19.32
C ILE A 162 5.43 10.50 -19.76
N ILE A 163 4.32 9.79 -19.67
CA ILE A 163 3.03 10.26 -20.21
C ILE A 163 2.31 11.18 -19.24
N PHE A 164 2.41 10.92 -17.91
CA PHE A 164 1.55 11.56 -16.93
C PHE A 164 2.28 12.36 -15.84
N LEU A 165 3.60 12.15 -15.64
CA LEU A 165 4.31 12.71 -14.51
C LEU A 165 5.52 13.60 -14.89
N LEU A 166 5.84 13.70 -16.16
CA LEU A 166 6.79 14.65 -16.73
C LEU A 166 6.04 15.73 -17.51
#